data_b4874e6edb2c3d18484942e1586ff918
#
_entry.id   b4874e6edb2c3d18484942e1586ff918
#
_cell.length_a   1.000
_cell.length_b   1.000
_cell.length_c   1.000
_cell.angle_alpha   90.00
_cell.angle_beta   90.00
_cell.angle_gamma   90.00
#
_symmetry.space_group_name_H-M   'P 1'
#
loop_
_entity.id
_entity.type
_entity.pdbx_description
1 polymer ?
#
loop_
_entity_poly.entity_id
_entity_poly.type
_entity_poly.pdbx_seq_one_letter_code
_entity_poly.pdbx_strand_id
1 'polypeptide(L)'
;MSLWVWVFLAMIGASVRAAETKPAVPPQKVLPLPGEVLSIRGHTAFVLAPPSPGRLIPWLLYAPTLPGLPGTEEKWMFERFLEAGIAVAGIDVGESYGNAAGRVLYSALHEELTSHRKFARKVMLLGRSRGGLMTLSWAAENPDKVAGFAGIYPVCNLASYPGITNAAPAFGLKPADLEAQLTRHNPIDRLEPLARARVPLFVIHGDQDKLVPLEANSGLVRSRYQALGGMFEWVVPAGQGHNMWTGFFQSPELVAFVLRECRKQVQ
;
A
#
# COMPACT_ATOMS: atom_id res chain seq x y z
N MET A 1 6.52 -7.83 -87.11
CA MET A 1 5.63 -8.68 -86.29
C MET A 1 6.35 -8.99 -84.94
N SER A 2 6.09 -8.26 -83.89
CA SER A 2 6.76 -8.46 -82.60
C SER A 2 5.65 -8.90 -81.55
N LEU A 3 5.83 -10.14 -81.11
CA LEU A 3 4.97 -10.70 -79.99
C LEU A 3 5.47 -10.17 -78.65
N TRP A 4 4.59 -9.53 -77.95
CA TRP A 4 4.78 -9.19 -76.52
C TRP A 4 4.17 -10.30 -75.65
N VAL A 5 5.02 -10.97 -74.87
CA VAL A 5 4.61 -11.95 -73.86
C VAL A 5 4.44 -11.22 -72.54
N TRP A 6 3.22 -11.21 -72.00
CA TRP A 6 2.92 -10.72 -70.62
C TRP A 6 3.13 -11.85 -69.63
N VAL A 7 4.09 -11.66 -68.70
CA VAL A 7 4.27 -12.55 -67.57
C VAL A 7 3.47 -11.99 -66.41
N PHE A 8 2.43 -12.70 -65.99
CA PHE A 8 1.69 -12.41 -64.75
C PHE A 8 2.47 -12.98 -63.56
N LEU A 9 2.99 -12.10 -62.69
CA LEU A 9 3.56 -12.48 -61.40
C LEU A 9 2.42 -12.53 -60.39
N ALA A 10 1.98 -13.72 -59.94
CA ALA A 10 1.06 -13.91 -58.86
C ALA A 10 1.77 -13.70 -57.50
N MET A 11 1.50 -12.59 -56.85
CA MET A 11 1.92 -12.39 -55.45
C MET A 11 1.03 -13.22 -54.53
N ILE A 12 1.57 -14.28 -53.95
CA ILE A 12 0.95 -15.03 -52.85
C ILE A 12 1.23 -14.25 -51.57
N GLY A 13 0.23 -13.46 -51.13
CA GLY A 13 0.24 -12.78 -49.83
C GLY A 13 0.06 -13.79 -48.69
N ALA A 14 1.16 -14.17 -48.04
CA ALA A 14 1.09 -14.93 -46.80
C ALA A 14 0.57 -14.00 -45.67
N SER A 15 -0.67 -14.18 -45.32
CA SER A 15 -1.30 -13.52 -44.14
C SER A 15 -0.69 -14.15 -42.88
N VAL A 16 0.26 -13.46 -42.26
CA VAL A 16 0.76 -13.83 -40.93
C VAL A 16 -0.34 -13.49 -39.92
N ARG A 17 -1.09 -14.50 -39.53
CA ARG A 17 -2.05 -14.41 -38.45
C ARG A 17 -1.26 -14.22 -37.15
N ALA A 18 -1.32 -13.01 -36.57
CA ALA A 18 -0.78 -12.75 -35.23
C ALA A 18 -1.42 -13.74 -34.25
N ALA A 19 -0.59 -14.54 -33.60
CA ALA A 19 -1.05 -15.43 -32.53
C ALA A 19 -1.63 -14.57 -31.40
N GLU A 20 -2.92 -14.69 -31.14
CA GLU A 20 -3.56 -14.11 -29.95
C GLU A 20 -2.89 -14.73 -28.73
N THR A 21 -2.04 -13.97 -28.07
CA THR A 21 -1.50 -14.35 -26.75
C THR A 21 -2.65 -14.36 -25.78
N LYS A 22 -3.05 -15.57 -25.36
CA LYS A 22 -4.01 -15.77 -24.30
C LYS A 22 -3.57 -14.92 -23.09
N PRO A 23 -4.42 -14.05 -22.52
CA PRO A 23 -4.03 -13.23 -21.38
C PRO A 23 -3.52 -14.15 -20.27
N ALA A 24 -2.32 -13.86 -19.76
CA ALA A 24 -1.74 -14.61 -18.66
C ALA A 24 -2.70 -14.53 -17.48
N VAL A 25 -3.15 -15.70 -16.99
CA VAL A 25 -3.96 -15.78 -15.77
C VAL A 25 -3.12 -15.17 -14.65
N PRO A 26 -3.58 -14.11 -13.96
CA PRO A 26 -2.83 -13.54 -12.85
C PRO A 26 -2.51 -14.65 -11.84
N PRO A 27 -1.32 -14.64 -11.21
CA PRO A 27 -1.00 -15.61 -10.18
C PRO A 27 -2.10 -15.58 -9.12
N GLN A 28 -2.63 -16.76 -8.78
CA GLN A 28 -3.73 -16.87 -7.83
C GLN A 28 -3.24 -16.42 -6.46
N LYS A 29 -3.66 -15.22 -6.01
CA LYS A 29 -3.33 -14.70 -4.69
C LYS A 29 -4.05 -15.51 -3.63
N VAL A 30 -3.29 -16.06 -2.68
CA VAL A 30 -3.83 -16.77 -1.52
C VAL A 30 -4.10 -15.78 -0.41
N LEU A 31 -5.33 -15.72 0.08
CA LEU A 31 -5.74 -14.81 1.15
C LEU A 31 -5.85 -15.57 2.47
N PRO A 32 -5.53 -14.97 3.62
CA PRO A 32 -5.63 -15.62 4.93
C PRO A 32 -7.07 -15.81 5.42
N LEU A 33 -8.03 -15.16 4.78
CA LEU A 33 -9.46 -15.18 5.05
C LEU A 33 -10.24 -15.21 3.72
N PRO A 34 -11.50 -15.67 3.71
CA PRO A 34 -12.35 -15.62 2.52
C PRO A 34 -12.46 -14.19 1.98
N GLY A 35 -12.24 -14.02 0.68
CA GLY A 35 -12.26 -12.73 0.02
C GLY A 35 -12.28 -12.83 -1.49
N GLU A 36 -12.44 -11.69 -2.13
CA GLU A 36 -12.40 -11.53 -3.58
C GLU A 36 -10.98 -11.17 -4.03
N VAL A 37 -10.51 -11.79 -5.09
CA VAL A 37 -9.30 -11.38 -5.82
C VAL A 37 -9.73 -10.82 -7.17
N LEU A 38 -9.27 -9.63 -7.49
CA LEU A 38 -9.65 -8.90 -8.69
C LEU A 38 -8.42 -8.29 -9.37
N SER A 39 -8.58 -7.84 -10.61
CA SER A 39 -7.53 -7.12 -11.33
C SER A 39 -7.90 -5.65 -11.48
N ILE A 40 -7.00 -4.76 -11.06
CA ILE A 40 -7.13 -3.31 -11.24
C ILE A 40 -5.91 -2.83 -12.03
N ARG A 41 -6.15 -2.28 -13.22
CA ARG A 41 -5.09 -1.84 -14.16
C ARG A 41 -4.02 -2.92 -14.41
N GLY A 42 -4.43 -4.20 -14.46
CA GLY A 42 -3.53 -5.34 -14.69
C GLY A 42 -2.78 -5.82 -13.44
N HIS A 43 -2.99 -5.21 -12.27
CA HIS A 43 -2.39 -5.61 -11.00
C HIS A 43 -3.38 -6.41 -10.15
N THR A 44 -2.87 -7.38 -9.41
CA THR A 44 -3.67 -8.19 -8.48
C THR A 44 -4.07 -7.34 -7.28
N ALA A 45 -5.37 -7.24 -7.04
CA ALA A 45 -5.96 -6.62 -5.87
C ALA A 45 -6.82 -7.63 -5.10
N PHE A 46 -7.15 -7.34 -3.87
CA PHE A 46 -8.04 -8.16 -3.07
C PHE A 46 -8.96 -7.31 -2.19
N VAL A 47 -10.09 -7.90 -1.84
CA VAL A 47 -11.05 -7.34 -0.89
C VAL A 47 -11.54 -8.45 0.05
N LEU A 48 -11.35 -8.24 1.35
CA LEU A 48 -11.99 -9.02 2.41
C LEU A 48 -13.18 -8.19 2.91
N ALA A 49 -14.38 -8.63 2.60
CA ALA A 49 -15.60 -7.93 3.00
C ALA A 49 -16.12 -8.44 4.35
N PRO A 50 -16.69 -7.55 5.21
CA PRO A 50 -17.34 -7.99 6.43
C PRO A 50 -18.58 -8.87 6.11
N PRO A 51 -18.94 -9.81 6.98
CA PRO A 51 -20.03 -10.76 6.73
C PRO A 51 -21.40 -10.07 6.61
N SER A 52 -21.56 -8.91 7.24
CA SER A 52 -22.79 -8.11 7.22
C SER A 52 -22.45 -6.64 6.95
N PRO A 53 -22.20 -6.26 5.69
CA PRO A 53 -21.83 -4.90 5.36
C PRO A 53 -22.99 -3.92 5.60
N GLY A 54 -22.68 -2.76 6.20
CA GLY A 54 -23.61 -1.65 6.35
C GLY A 54 -23.91 -0.93 5.03
N ARG A 55 -24.71 0.15 5.11
CA ARG A 55 -25.02 1.03 3.95
C ARG A 55 -23.76 1.67 3.35
N LEU A 56 -22.83 2.08 4.21
CA LEU A 56 -21.50 2.57 3.89
C LEU A 56 -20.49 1.67 4.61
N ILE A 57 -19.47 1.19 3.89
CA ILE A 57 -18.50 0.22 4.39
C ILE A 57 -17.22 0.96 4.73
N PRO A 58 -16.88 1.17 6.02
CA PRO A 58 -15.56 1.63 6.40
C PRO A 58 -14.51 0.58 6.01
N TRP A 59 -13.31 1.01 5.67
CA TRP A 59 -12.31 0.08 5.18
C TRP A 59 -10.87 0.48 5.48
N LEU A 60 -10.00 -0.51 5.37
CA LEU A 60 -8.59 -0.40 5.59
C LEU A 60 -7.84 -0.82 4.32
N LEU A 61 -6.92 0.03 3.86
CA LEU A 61 -5.97 -0.30 2.81
C LEU A 61 -4.72 -0.90 3.45
N TYR A 62 -4.51 -2.19 3.25
CA TYR A 62 -3.26 -2.89 3.56
C TYR A 62 -2.32 -2.82 2.36
N ALA A 63 -1.06 -2.49 2.59
CA ALA A 63 -0.03 -2.44 1.55
C ALA A 63 0.75 -3.76 1.47
N PRO A 64 0.43 -4.68 0.53
CA PRO A 64 1.25 -5.87 0.32
C PRO A 64 2.64 -5.47 -0.18
N THR A 65 3.69 -5.92 0.52
CA THR A 65 5.08 -5.67 0.13
C THR A 65 5.71 -6.85 -0.59
N LEU A 66 5.02 -7.98 -0.62
CA LEU A 66 5.37 -9.21 -1.32
C LEU A 66 4.09 -9.83 -1.91
N PRO A 67 4.16 -10.59 -3.01
CA PRO A 67 2.98 -11.22 -3.64
C PRO A 67 2.20 -12.15 -2.71
N GLY A 68 2.88 -12.80 -1.74
CA GLY A 68 2.25 -13.69 -0.74
C GLY A 68 1.55 -12.97 0.41
N LEU A 69 1.59 -11.64 0.49
CA LEU A 69 0.92 -10.88 1.53
C LEU A 69 -0.47 -10.39 1.08
N PRO A 70 -1.45 -10.27 2.01
CA PRO A 70 -1.36 -10.57 3.45
C PRO A 70 -1.18 -12.07 3.72
N GLY A 71 -0.45 -12.41 4.80
CA GLY A 71 -0.20 -13.78 5.26
C GLY A 71 -1.06 -14.17 6.46
N THR A 72 -0.69 -15.30 7.08
CA THR A 72 -1.37 -15.84 8.26
C THR A 72 -1.20 -14.93 9.48
N GLU A 73 -0.13 -14.14 9.53
CA GLU A 73 0.16 -13.24 10.63
C GLU A 73 -0.89 -12.15 10.76
N GLU A 74 -1.37 -11.61 9.64
CA GLU A 74 -2.39 -10.57 9.62
C GLU A 74 -3.79 -11.11 9.95
N LYS A 75 -4.01 -12.44 9.92
CA LYS A 75 -5.33 -13.07 10.04
C LYS A 75 -6.09 -12.60 11.27
N TRP A 76 -5.46 -12.65 12.46
CA TRP A 76 -6.13 -12.32 13.72
C TRP A 76 -6.69 -10.89 13.72
N MET A 77 -5.90 -9.90 13.31
CA MET A 77 -6.37 -8.51 13.29
C MET A 77 -7.42 -8.26 12.21
N PHE A 78 -7.29 -8.92 11.06
CA PHE A 78 -8.27 -8.80 9.98
C PHE A 78 -9.63 -9.39 10.38
N GLU A 79 -9.65 -10.51 11.10
CA GLU A 79 -10.89 -11.05 11.67
C GLU A 79 -11.59 -10.02 12.56
N ARG A 80 -10.86 -9.31 13.44
CA ARG A 80 -11.42 -8.26 14.30
C ARG A 80 -11.96 -7.07 13.51
N PHE A 81 -11.30 -6.71 12.42
CA PHE A 81 -11.81 -5.65 11.54
C PHE A 81 -13.09 -6.08 10.83
N LEU A 82 -13.12 -7.27 10.25
CA LEU A 82 -14.30 -7.79 9.57
C LEU A 82 -15.49 -7.96 10.53
N GLU A 83 -15.27 -8.49 11.74
CA GLU A 83 -16.28 -8.60 12.80
C GLU A 83 -16.87 -7.23 13.19
N ALA A 84 -16.05 -6.18 13.13
CA ALA A 84 -16.48 -4.81 13.40
C ALA A 84 -17.13 -4.11 12.19
N GLY A 85 -17.35 -4.83 11.08
CA GLY A 85 -17.94 -4.26 9.86
C GLY A 85 -16.96 -3.46 8.98
N ILE A 86 -15.65 -3.58 9.21
CA ILE A 86 -14.61 -2.89 8.45
C ILE A 86 -14.02 -3.86 7.42
N ALA A 87 -14.05 -3.49 6.15
CA ALA A 87 -13.41 -4.25 5.10
C ALA A 87 -11.89 -4.05 5.07
N VAL A 88 -11.16 -5.06 4.55
CA VAL A 88 -9.72 -4.93 4.28
C VAL A 88 -9.49 -5.12 2.79
N ALA A 89 -8.76 -4.21 2.17
CA ALA A 89 -8.42 -4.30 0.75
C ALA A 89 -6.95 -3.95 0.53
N GLY A 90 -6.40 -4.42 -0.58
CA GLY A 90 -5.03 -4.10 -0.98
C GLY A 90 -4.81 -4.37 -2.46
N ILE A 91 -3.71 -3.86 -2.97
CA ILE A 91 -3.27 -4.06 -4.36
C ILE A 91 -1.76 -4.27 -4.38
N ASP A 92 -1.31 -5.23 -5.19
CA ASP A 92 0.11 -5.51 -5.36
C ASP A 92 0.73 -4.45 -6.28
N VAL A 93 1.58 -3.63 -5.70
CA VAL A 93 2.27 -2.52 -6.41
C VAL A 93 3.75 -2.82 -6.69
N GLY A 94 4.18 -4.05 -6.40
CA GLY A 94 5.58 -4.44 -6.46
C GLY A 94 6.44 -3.70 -5.42
N GLU A 95 7.75 -3.70 -5.63
CA GLU A 95 8.70 -3.01 -4.73
C GLU A 95 8.78 -1.51 -5.08
N SER A 96 7.69 -0.80 -4.78
CA SER A 96 7.54 0.60 -5.19
C SER A 96 8.23 1.60 -4.26
N TYR A 97 8.52 1.24 -3.01
CA TYR A 97 9.00 2.15 -1.96
C TYR A 97 8.23 3.48 -1.88
N GLY A 98 6.98 3.50 -2.36
CA GLY A 98 6.15 4.70 -2.39
C GLY A 98 6.37 5.62 -3.60
N ASN A 99 6.92 5.12 -4.70
CA ASN A 99 7.08 5.85 -5.95
C ASN A 99 5.74 6.23 -6.60
N ALA A 100 5.78 7.07 -7.65
CA ALA A 100 4.58 7.57 -8.32
C ALA A 100 3.71 6.45 -8.90
N ALA A 101 4.30 5.41 -9.49
CA ALA A 101 3.56 4.30 -10.09
C ALA A 101 2.75 3.52 -9.03
N GLY A 102 3.35 3.22 -7.86
CA GLY A 102 2.64 2.59 -6.75
C GLY A 102 1.50 3.46 -6.21
N ARG A 103 1.71 4.78 -6.07
CA ARG A 103 0.65 5.71 -5.61
C ARG A 103 -0.53 5.78 -6.58
N VAL A 104 -0.28 5.71 -7.89
CA VAL A 104 -1.34 5.66 -8.91
C VAL A 104 -2.21 4.40 -8.76
N LEU A 105 -1.60 3.25 -8.43
CA LEU A 105 -2.34 2.01 -8.20
C LEU A 105 -3.18 2.06 -6.93
N TYR A 106 -2.67 2.63 -5.83
CA TYR A 106 -3.48 2.87 -4.63
C TYR A 106 -4.65 3.81 -4.89
N SER A 107 -4.44 4.84 -5.71
CA SER A 107 -5.54 5.74 -6.13
C SER A 107 -6.58 5.00 -6.97
N ALA A 108 -6.16 4.09 -7.85
CA ALA A 108 -7.07 3.27 -8.65
C ALA A 108 -7.89 2.30 -7.78
N LEU A 109 -7.26 1.66 -6.77
CA LEU A 109 -7.98 0.83 -5.81
C LEU A 109 -8.99 1.66 -5.01
N HIS A 110 -8.58 2.84 -4.53
CA HIS A 110 -9.46 3.74 -3.80
C HIS A 110 -10.68 4.15 -4.64
N GLU A 111 -10.47 4.54 -5.89
CA GLU A 111 -11.53 4.91 -6.83
C GLU A 111 -12.49 3.76 -7.09
N GLU A 112 -11.99 2.56 -7.39
CA GLU A 112 -12.79 1.35 -7.60
C GLU A 112 -13.72 1.09 -6.40
N LEU A 113 -13.19 1.14 -5.18
CA LEU A 113 -13.96 0.81 -3.99
C LEU A 113 -14.96 1.92 -3.61
N THR A 114 -14.56 3.18 -3.68
CA THR A 114 -15.40 4.29 -3.22
C THR A 114 -16.45 4.71 -4.24
N SER A 115 -16.17 4.58 -5.54
CA SER A 115 -17.09 4.99 -6.60
C SER A 115 -18.03 3.87 -7.06
N HIS A 116 -17.60 2.60 -6.96
CA HIS A 116 -18.34 1.48 -7.51
C HIS A 116 -18.88 0.50 -6.46
N ARG A 117 -18.37 0.52 -5.21
CA ARG A 117 -18.65 -0.53 -4.21
C ARG A 117 -19.17 -0.06 -2.85
N LYS A 118 -19.59 1.19 -2.71
CA LYS A 118 -20.14 1.79 -1.47
C LYS A 118 -19.17 1.80 -0.29
N PHE A 119 -17.86 1.82 -0.52
CA PHE A 119 -16.87 1.97 0.53
C PHE A 119 -16.77 3.44 0.96
N ALA A 120 -16.42 3.67 2.22
CA ALA A 120 -16.26 5.00 2.77
C ALA A 120 -15.16 5.78 2.02
N ARG A 121 -15.38 7.07 1.81
CA ARG A 121 -14.46 7.94 1.07
C ARG A 121 -13.10 8.07 1.73
N LYS A 122 -13.05 8.09 3.06
CA LYS A 122 -11.78 8.06 3.78
C LYS A 122 -11.41 6.62 4.11
N VAL A 123 -10.13 6.29 4.02
CA VAL A 123 -9.59 4.96 4.25
C VAL A 123 -8.60 4.95 5.40
N MET A 124 -8.66 3.93 6.25
CA MET A 124 -7.55 3.61 7.15
C MET A 124 -6.40 2.99 6.37
N LEU A 125 -5.18 3.39 6.67
CA LEU A 125 -3.99 2.81 6.07
C LEU A 125 -3.30 1.87 7.06
N LEU A 126 -2.87 0.71 6.59
CA LEU A 126 -2.04 -0.22 7.36
C LEU A 126 -0.74 -0.50 6.59
N GLY A 127 0.36 -0.01 7.14
CA GLY A 127 1.70 -0.20 6.61
C GLY A 127 2.55 -1.10 7.50
N ARG A 128 2.83 -2.33 7.05
CA ARG A 128 3.81 -3.21 7.68
C ARG A 128 5.16 -3.05 6.99
N SER A 129 6.24 -2.83 7.75
CA SER A 129 7.60 -2.71 7.21
C SER A 129 7.64 -1.69 6.05
N ARG A 130 8.11 -2.06 4.87
CA ARG A 130 8.14 -1.21 3.64
C ARG A 130 6.77 -0.67 3.23
N GLY A 131 5.69 -1.31 3.68
CA GLY A 131 4.33 -0.79 3.48
C GLY A 131 4.11 0.59 4.09
N GLY A 132 4.91 0.96 5.10
CA GLY A 132 4.93 2.32 5.64
C GLY A 132 5.33 3.37 4.61
N LEU A 133 6.42 3.14 3.85
CA LEU A 133 6.82 4.03 2.74
C LEU A 133 5.71 4.18 1.71
N MET A 134 5.09 3.05 1.34
CA MET A 134 4.08 2.99 0.28
C MET A 134 2.82 3.77 0.67
N THR A 135 2.29 3.50 1.85
CA THR A 135 1.04 4.10 2.33
C THR A 135 1.21 5.56 2.74
N LEU A 136 2.29 5.91 3.46
CA LEU A 136 2.53 7.31 3.85
C LEU A 136 2.85 8.21 2.66
N SER A 137 3.55 7.70 1.63
CA SER A 137 3.78 8.46 0.39
C SER A 137 2.48 8.78 -0.34
N TRP A 138 1.54 7.83 -0.39
CA TRP A 138 0.22 8.05 -0.97
C TRP A 138 -0.61 9.01 -0.10
N ALA A 139 -0.57 8.84 1.21
CA ALA A 139 -1.28 9.67 2.17
C ALA A 139 -0.87 11.15 2.08
N ALA A 140 0.41 11.44 1.93
CA ALA A 140 0.94 12.80 1.80
C ALA A 140 0.37 13.56 0.59
N GLU A 141 -0.04 12.84 -0.45
CA GLU A 141 -0.67 13.40 -1.66
C GLU A 141 -2.21 13.37 -1.62
N ASN A 142 -2.79 12.59 -0.72
CA ASN A 142 -4.23 12.39 -0.61
C ASN A 142 -4.74 12.51 0.84
N PRO A 143 -4.34 13.54 1.60
CA PRO A 143 -4.64 13.61 3.04
C PRO A 143 -6.13 13.70 3.34
N ASP A 144 -6.93 14.22 2.43
CA ASP A 144 -8.39 14.31 2.51
C ASP A 144 -9.09 12.94 2.39
N LYS A 145 -8.41 11.95 1.82
CA LYS A 145 -8.90 10.58 1.65
C LYS A 145 -8.47 9.64 2.80
N VAL A 146 -7.70 10.13 3.77
CA VAL A 146 -7.15 9.30 4.85
C VAL A 146 -7.93 9.52 6.13
N ALA A 147 -8.38 8.42 6.75
CA ALA A 147 -9.03 8.40 8.06
C ALA A 147 -7.99 8.28 9.19
N GLY A 148 -6.88 7.61 8.94
CA GLY A 148 -5.78 7.40 9.87
C GLY A 148 -4.72 6.47 9.27
N PHE A 149 -3.58 6.36 9.93
CA PHE A 149 -2.51 5.44 9.58
C PHE A 149 -2.15 4.57 10.78
N ALA A 150 -2.10 3.26 10.56
CA ALA A 150 -1.56 2.28 11.50
C ALA A 150 -0.29 1.65 10.92
N GLY A 151 0.78 1.62 11.70
CA GLY A 151 2.08 1.07 11.29
C GLY A 151 2.52 -0.10 12.17
N ILE A 152 2.98 -1.19 11.54
CA ILE A 152 3.69 -2.28 12.22
C ILE A 152 5.15 -2.19 11.79
N TYR A 153 6.04 -1.81 12.70
CA TYR A 153 7.45 -1.48 12.44
C TYR A 153 7.67 -0.83 11.06
N PRO A 154 6.93 0.28 10.79
CA PRO A 154 6.88 0.83 9.44
C PRO A 154 8.20 1.46 9.05
N VAL A 155 8.64 1.22 7.81
CA VAL A 155 9.67 2.04 7.20
C VAL A 155 9.02 3.37 6.81
N CYS A 156 9.61 4.47 7.30
CA CYS A 156 9.13 5.82 7.04
C CYS A 156 10.22 6.70 6.40
N ASN A 157 11.46 6.20 6.36
CA ASN A 157 12.63 6.94 5.94
C ASN A 157 13.44 6.14 4.91
N LEU A 158 13.42 6.57 3.65
CA LEU A 158 14.16 5.96 2.54
C LEU A 158 15.67 5.89 2.79
N ALA A 159 16.25 6.87 3.49
CA ALA A 159 17.66 6.89 3.82
C ALA A 159 18.04 5.82 4.85
N SER A 160 17.11 5.49 5.77
CA SER A 160 17.30 4.43 6.77
C SER A 160 17.16 3.03 6.18
N TYR A 161 16.09 2.81 5.42
CA TYR A 161 15.78 1.55 4.74
C TYR A 161 14.92 1.83 3.49
N PRO A 162 15.19 1.23 2.36
CA PRO A 162 16.27 0.27 2.07
C PRO A 162 17.64 0.92 1.85
N GLY A 163 17.77 2.21 2.11
CA GLY A 163 18.90 3.06 1.75
C GLY A 163 18.73 3.64 0.34
N ILE A 164 19.31 4.80 0.12
CA ILE A 164 19.15 5.59 -1.12
C ILE A 164 19.55 4.77 -2.36
N THR A 165 20.66 4.04 -2.30
CA THR A 165 21.17 3.25 -3.42
C THR A 165 20.17 2.17 -3.85
N ASN A 166 19.54 1.49 -2.90
CA ASN A 166 18.57 0.42 -3.18
C ASN A 166 17.20 0.97 -3.59
N ALA A 167 16.82 2.14 -3.09
CA ALA A 167 15.55 2.76 -3.43
C ALA A 167 15.55 3.42 -4.82
N ALA A 168 16.67 4.02 -5.25
CA ALA A 168 16.76 4.86 -6.44
C ALA A 168 16.20 4.23 -7.73
N PRO A 169 16.47 2.94 -8.03
CA PRO A 169 15.92 2.30 -9.22
C PRO A 169 14.38 2.30 -9.27
N ALA A 170 13.71 2.15 -8.13
CA ALA A 170 12.24 2.17 -8.07
C ALA A 170 11.67 3.55 -8.44
N PHE A 171 12.43 4.62 -8.24
CA PHE A 171 12.06 5.99 -8.64
C PHE A 171 12.54 6.35 -10.07
N GLY A 172 13.25 5.46 -10.77
CA GLY A 172 13.86 5.73 -12.06
C GLY A 172 15.01 6.76 -11.98
N LEU A 173 15.65 6.87 -10.82
CA LEU A 173 16.70 7.84 -10.52
C LEU A 173 18.04 7.16 -10.25
N LYS A 174 19.13 7.91 -10.38
CA LYS A 174 20.43 7.54 -9.82
C LYS A 174 20.42 7.85 -8.30
N PRO A 175 21.25 7.18 -7.50
CA PRO A 175 21.31 7.44 -6.04
C PRO A 175 21.50 8.90 -5.67
N ALA A 176 22.44 9.61 -6.32
CA ALA A 176 22.69 11.02 -6.06
C ALA A 176 21.48 11.93 -6.42
N ASP A 177 20.73 11.56 -7.49
CA ASP A 177 19.54 12.32 -7.89
C ASP A 177 18.38 12.09 -6.91
N LEU A 178 18.21 10.88 -6.39
CA LEU A 178 17.23 10.58 -5.34
C LEU A 178 17.59 11.29 -4.05
N GLU A 179 18.84 11.29 -3.65
CA GLU A 179 19.33 11.98 -2.46
C GLU A 179 19.06 13.47 -2.52
N ALA A 180 19.37 14.11 -3.66
CA ALA A 180 19.09 15.54 -3.90
C ALA A 180 17.59 15.88 -3.90
N GLN A 181 16.71 14.89 -4.16
CA GLN A 181 15.26 15.04 -4.19
C GLN A 181 14.55 14.36 -3.00
N LEU A 182 15.29 13.99 -1.96
CA LEU A 182 14.77 13.17 -0.87
C LEU A 182 13.52 13.77 -0.21
N THR A 183 13.53 15.09 0.02
CA THR A 183 12.38 15.81 0.60
C THR A 183 11.09 15.71 -0.23
N ARG A 184 11.18 15.40 -1.52
CA ARG A 184 10.03 15.21 -2.41
C ARG A 184 9.48 13.78 -2.36
N HIS A 185 10.30 12.81 -1.95
CA HIS A 185 9.98 11.39 -2.02
C HIS A 185 9.86 10.72 -0.64
N ASN A 186 10.58 11.22 0.35
CA ASN A 186 10.69 10.60 1.66
C ASN A 186 9.45 10.96 2.53
N PRO A 187 8.66 9.98 3.01
CA PRO A 187 7.45 10.27 3.79
C PRO A 187 7.69 11.12 5.03
N ILE A 188 8.80 10.92 5.75
CA ILE A 188 9.10 11.69 6.97
C ILE A 188 9.33 13.19 6.70
N ASP A 189 9.60 13.58 5.46
CA ASP A 189 9.79 14.97 5.05
C ASP A 189 8.50 15.58 4.50
N ARG A 190 7.41 14.81 4.46
CA ARG A 190 6.12 15.17 3.82
C ARG A 190 4.94 14.98 4.76
N LEU A 191 5.12 15.16 6.07
CA LEU A 191 4.09 14.92 7.08
C LEU A 191 3.11 16.10 7.24
N GLU A 192 3.48 17.31 6.79
CA GLU A 192 2.67 18.52 6.98
C GLU A 192 1.24 18.41 6.40
N PRO A 193 1.00 17.90 5.18
CA PRO A 193 -0.36 17.74 4.66
C PRO A 193 -1.24 16.86 5.55
N LEU A 194 -0.67 15.79 6.12
CA LEU A 194 -1.39 14.90 7.04
C LEU A 194 -1.72 15.59 8.37
N ALA A 195 -0.77 16.35 8.93
CA ALA A 195 -0.99 17.10 10.17
C ALA A 195 -2.07 18.19 9.99
N ARG A 196 -2.03 18.92 8.87
CA ARG A 196 -3.05 19.91 8.51
C ARG A 196 -4.44 19.28 8.33
N ALA A 197 -4.52 18.08 7.76
CA ALA A 197 -5.76 17.31 7.64
C ALA A 197 -6.17 16.60 8.94
N ARG A 198 -5.37 16.72 10.01
CA ARG A 198 -5.58 16.11 11.32
C ARG A 198 -5.70 14.58 11.26
N VAL A 199 -4.93 13.94 10.37
CA VAL A 199 -4.88 12.48 10.24
C VAL A 199 -4.20 11.88 11.48
N PRO A 200 -4.87 11.04 12.29
CA PRO A 200 -4.22 10.41 13.43
C PRO A 200 -3.28 9.29 12.97
N LEU A 201 -2.12 9.17 13.62
CA LEU A 201 -1.14 8.11 13.37
C LEU A 201 -1.00 7.22 14.60
N PHE A 202 -0.92 5.90 14.37
CA PHE A 202 -0.58 4.90 15.37
C PHE A 202 0.56 4.01 14.87
N VAL A 203 1.49 3.66 15.73
CA VAL A 203 2.59 2.75 15.38
C VAL A 203 2.86 1.77 16.51
N ILE A 204 3.09 0.50 16.16
CA ILE A 204 3.74 -0.47 17.02
C ILE A 204 5.11 -0.84 16.43
N HIS A 205 6.20 -0.64 17.21
CA HIS A 205 7.56 -0.79 16.71
C HIS A 205 8.50 -1.21 17.85
N GLY A 206 9.26 -2.29 17.65
CA GLY A 206 10.16 -2.81 18.68
C GLY A 206 11.39 -1.93 18.91
N ASP A 207 11.85 -1.85 20.15
CA ASP A 207 13.01 -1.03 20.56
C ASP A 207 14.37 -1.60 20.11
N GLN A 208 14.41 -2.88 19.71
CA GLN A 208 15.60 -3.57 19.22
C GLN A 208 15.59 -3.82 17.71
N ASP A 209 14.78 -3.06 16.95
CA ASP A 209 14.74 -3.21 15.50
C ASP A 209 16.01 -2.63 14.87
N LYS A 210 16.91 -3.53 14.43
CA LYS A 210 18.17 -3.17 13.76
C LYS A 210 18.03 -3.04 12.25
N LEU A 211 16.98 -3.63 11.65
CA LEU A 211 16.75 -3.55 10.22
C LEU A 211 16.07 -2.24 9.85
N VAL A 212 15.05 -1.87 10.61
CA VAL A 212 14.33 -0.60 10.51
C VAL A 212 14.44 0.11 11.86
N PRO A 213 15.55 0.83 12.13
CA PRO A 213 15.78 1.42 13.44
C PRO A 213 14.62 2.33 13.87
N LEU A 214 14.11 2.08 15.09
CA LEU A 214 12.99 2.79 15.68
C LEU A 214 13.17 4.31 15.58
N GLU A 215 14.31 4.83 16.02
CA GLU A 215 14.57 6.27 16.08
C GLU A 215 14.63 6.92 14.69
N ALA A 216 15.18 6.23 13.70
CA ALA A 216 15.31 6.75 12.34
C ALA A 216 14.00 6.69 11.53
N ASN A 217 12.98 6.00 12.04
CA ASN A 217 11.69 5.81 11.40
C ASN A 217 10.54 6.32 12.29
N SER A 218 9.95 5.48 13.11
CA SER A 218 8.77 5.83 13.94
C SER A 218 9.06 6.94 14.95
N GLY A 219 10.25 6.96 15.56
CA GLY A 219 10.69 8.01 16.48
C GLY A 219 10.77 9.36 15.78
N LEU A 220 11.38 9.39 14.59
CA LEU A 220 11.50 10.61 13.80
C LEU A 220 10.14 11.09 13.27
N VAL A 221 9.27 10.17 12.82
CA VAL A 221 7.87 10.52 12.46
C VAL A 221 7.15 11.13 13.66
N ARG A 222 7.22 10.50 14.84
CA ARG A 222 6.59 11.02 16.06
C ARG A 222 7.04 12.43 16.37
N SER A 223 8.36 12.64 16.45
CA SER A 223 8.94 13.95 16.78
C SER A 223 8.47 15.03 15.81
N ARG A 224 8.59 14.80 14.50
CA ARG A 224 8.20 15.76 13.47
C ARG A 224 6.69 15.98 13.41
N TYR A 225 5.91 14.90 13.53
CA TYR A 225 4.46 14.98 13.44
C TYR A 225 3.84 15.72 14.60
N GLN A 226 4.33 15.48 15.83
CA GLN A 226 3.91 16.22 17.02
C GLN A 226 4.31 17.68 16.95
N ALA A 227 5.49 18.02 16.42
CA ALA A 227 5.90 19.41 16.18
C ALA A 227 4.98 20.15 15.20
N LEU A 228 4.33 19.45 14.29
CA LEU A 228 3.30 19.96 13.38
C LEU A 228 1.89 19.99 14.00
N GLY A 229 1.74 19.63 15.29
CA GLY A 229 0.44 19.53 15.97
C GLY A 229 -0.35 18.27 15.63
N GLY A 230 0.27 17.26 14.99
CA GLY A 230 -0.37 16.01 14.64
C GLY A 230 -0.51 15.05 15.82
N MET A 231 -1.56 14.23 15.81
CA MET A 231 -1.80 13.19 16.82
C MET A 231 -1.01 11.93 16.50
N PHE A 232 -0.17 11.48 17.40
CA PHE A 232 0.64 10.28 17.27
C PHE A 232 0.57 9.43 18.54
N GLU A 233 0.08 8.21 18.38
CA GLU A 233 0.05 7.17 19.39
C GLU A 233 1.06 6.08 19.03
N TRP A 234 1.71 5.46 20.01
CA TRP A 234 2.57 4.34 19.74
C TRP A 234 2.65 3.33 20.89
N VAL A 235 3.04 2.11 20.51
CA VAL A 235 3.43 1.04 21.43
C VAL A 235 4.86 0.63 21.07
N VAL A 236 5.76 0.59 22.05
CA VAL A 236 7.15 0.19 21.88
C VAL A 236 7.43 -1.02 22.74
N PRO A 237 7.23 -2.25 22.21
CA PRO A 237 7.51 -3.46 22.97
C PRO A 237 9.01 -3.64 23.17
N ALA A 238 9.41 -3.84 24.44
CA ALA A 238 10.78 -4.01 24.84
C ALA A 238 11.37 -5.34 24.34
N GLY A 239 12.62 -5.31 23.88
CA GLY A 239 13.36 -6.48 23.41
C GLY A 239 12.94 -7.00 22.04
N GLN A 240 12.02 -6.33 21.35
CA GLN A 240 11.55 -6.77 20.04
C GLN A 240 12.32 -6.11 18.90
N GLY A 241 12.68 -6.93 17.89
CA GLY A 241 13.31 -6.48 16.65
C GLY A 241 12.35 -6.49 15.47
N HIS A 242 12.91 -6.49 14.23
CA HIS A 242 12.13 -6.65 13.00
C HIS A 242 11.79 -8.12 12.77
N ASN A 243 10.87 -8.64 13.54
CA ASN A 243 10.54 -10.07 13.56
C ASN A 243 9.04 -10.33 13.50
N MET A 244 8.66 -11.60 13.53
CA MET A 244 7.25 -12.03 13.46
C MET A 244 6.66 -12.28 14.85
N TRP A 245 7.09 -11.51 15.86
CA TRP A 245 6.52 -11.62 17.19
C TRP A 245 5.01 -11.37 17.17
N THR A 246 4.27 -12.30 17.74
CA THR A 246 2.79 -12.31 17.68
C THR A 246 2.17 -11.00 18.18
N GLY A 247 2.77 -10.34 19.18
CA GLY A 247 2.27 -9.08 19.73
C GLY A 247 2.21 -7.93 18.71
N PHE A 248 3.00 -7.96 17.63
CA PHE A 248 2.88 -6.99 16.55
C PHE A 248 1.58 -7.16 15.76
N PHE A 249 1.14 -8.39 15.57
CA PHE A 249 0.00 -8.75 14.72
C PHE A 249 -1.29 -8.98 15.52
N GLN A 250 -1.17 -9.10 16.84
CA GLN A 250 -2.29 -9.26 17.76
C GLN A 250 -2.34 -8.15 18.82
N SER A 251 -1.95 -6.92 18.42
CA SER A 251 -2.02 -5.75 19.30
C SER A 251 -3.46 -5.28 19.47
N PRO A 252 -4.02 -5.34 20.70
CA PRO A 252 -5.34 -4.78 21.00
C PRO A 252 -5.38 -3.26 20.79
N GLU A 253 -4.26 -2.57 21.03
CA GLU A 253 -4.15 -1.11 20.90
C GLU A 253 -4.23 -0.70 19.42
N LEU A 254 -3.55 -1.43 18.50
CA LEU A 254 -3.65 -1.21 17.07
C LEU A 254 -5.09 -1.43 16.58
N VAL A 255 -5.71 -2.54 17.00
CA VAL A 255 -7.10 -2.85 16.64
C VAL A 255 -8.03 -1.79 17.17
N ALA A 256 -7.92 -1.40 18.45
CA ALA A 256 -8.75 -0.35 19.06
C ALA A 256 -8.62 0.99 18.32
N PHE A 257 -7.40 1.37 17.92
CA PHE A 257 -7.15 2.56 17.11
C PHE A 257 -7.89 2.50 15.78
N VAL A 258 -7.73 1.42 15.00
CA VAL A 258 -8.39 1.26 13.71
C VAL A 258 -9.92 1.30 13.86
N LEU A 259 -10.48 0.58 14.82
CA LEU A 259 -11.91 0.56 15.07
C LEU A 259 -12.45 1.95 15.44
N ARG A 260 -11.72 2.69 16.26
CA ARG A 260 -12.09 4.05 16.67
C ARG A 260 -12.17 5.01 15.49
N GLU A 261 -11.13 5.01 14.64
CA GLU A 261 -11.06 5.93 13.52
C GLU A 261 -12.03 5.55 12.38
N CYS A 262 -12.28 4.26 12.17
CA CYS A 262 -13.27 3.80 11.21
C CYS A 262 -14.71 4.15 11.61
N ARG A 263 -15.05 4.08 12.91
CA ARG A 263 -16.40 4.44 13.40
C ARG A 263 -16.77 5.89 13.10
N LYS A 264 -15.81 6.80 13.11
CA LYS A 264 -16.04 8.23 12.79
C LYS A 264 -16.49 8.46 11.34
N GLN A 265 -16.35 7.47 10.47
CA GLN A 265 -16.70 7.60 9.06
C GLN A 265 -18.16 7.25 8.76
N VAL A 266 -18.82 6.56 9.67
CA VAL A 266 -20.21 6.06 9.51
C VAL A 266 -21.20 6.71 10.47
N GLN A 267 -20.73 7.63 11.30
CA GLN A 267 -21.55 8.54 12.11
C GLN A 267 -21.90 9.80 11.31
#